data_5620cc19dfc5ba50821abd32f87927d7
#
_entry.id   5620cc19dfc5ba50821abd32f87927d7
#
_cell.length_a   1.000
_cell.length_b   1.000
_cell.length_c   1.000
_cell.angle_alpha   90.00
_cell.angle_beta   90.00
_cell.angle_gamma   90.00
#
_symmetry.space_group_name_H-M   'P 1'
#
loop_
_entity.id
_entity.type
_entity.pdbx_description
1 polymer ?
#
loop_
_entity_poly.entity_id
_entity_poly.type
_entity_poly.pdbx_seq_one_letter_code
_entity_poly.pdbx_strand_id
1 'polypeptide(L)'
;MAGAAIQWLRDEMRMIKSARQSEEYADEVPDCKGVYVVPAFTGMGAPYWDSYARGTIVGVTRGCKKEHFIRATLESIAYQAYDVIAAMEEDAGVKMTHLKVDGGASANNMLMKFQADIAGIRAERPKCIETTALGAAYLAGLAVGYWSSKDEIRKNWNLGRTFEPTMEETERAKLLKGWHRAVRCALAWSQDERR
;
A
#
# COMPACT_ATOMS: atom_id res chain seq x y z
N MET A 1 -1.44 0.40 7.32
CA MET A 1 -1.28 1.86 7.36
C MET A 1 -0.97 2.37 5.96
N ALA A 2 -1.92 3.03 5.25
CA ALA A 2 -1.66 3.55 3.90
C ALA A 2 -1.53 5.09 3.93
N GLY A 3 -2.65 5.81 3.80
CA GLY A 3 -2.65 7.27 3.78
C GLY A 3 -2.01 7.92 5.01
N ALA A 4 -2.15 7.31 6.19
CA ALA A 4 -1.55 7.82 7.43
C ALA A 4 -0.01 7.89 7.38
N ALA A 5 0.66 6.97 6.67
CA ALA A 5 2.11 7.01 6.51
C ALA A 5 2.56 8.23 5.67
N ILE A 6 1.79 8.57 4.64
CA ILE A 6 2.05 9.75 3.81
C ILE A 6 1.71 11.04 4.55
N GLN A 7 0.62 11.05 5.33
CA GLN A 7 0.31 12.18 6.21
C GLN A 7 1.42 12.43 7.22
N TRP A 8 1.94 11.36 7.84
CA TRP A 8 3.07 11.46 8.77
C TRP A 8 4.32 12.07 8.12
N LEU A 9 4.67 11.68 6.89
CA LEU A 9 5.78 12.32 6.14
C LEU A 9 5.53 13.81 5.90
N ARG A 10 4.26 14.21 5.70
CA ARG A 10 3.89 15.60 5.42
C ARG A 10 3.83 16.44 6.70
N ASP A 11 3.10 15.97 7.69
CA ASP A 11 2.67 16.79 8.83
C ASP A 11 3.71 16.78 9.96
N GLU A 12 4.25 15.59 10.27
CA GLU A 12 5.19 15.42 11.38
C GLU A 12 6.65 15.51 10.91
N MET A 13 7.02 14.73 9.89
CA MET A 13 8.38 14.72 9.38
C MET A 13 8.72 15.90 8.48
N ARG A 14 7.70 16.57 7.92
CA ARG A 14 7.84 17.73 7.02
C ARG A 14 8.76 17.48 5.83
N MET A 15 8.82 16.23 5.37
CA MET A 15 9.65 15.81 4.24
C MET A 15 8.99 16.16 2.91
N ILE A 16 7.66 16.28 2.89
CA ILE A 16 6.84 16.65 1.73
C ILE A 16 5.83 17.72 2.12
N LYS A 17 5.34 18.50 1.15
CA LYS A 17 4.31 19.52 1.37
C LYS A 17 2.91 19.04 0.97
N SER A 18 2.82 18.01 0.13
CA SER A 18 1.57 17.41 -0.32
C SER A 18 1.77 15.92 -0.60
N ALA A 19 0.69 15.13 -0.57
CA ALA A 19 0.75 13.71 -0.91
C ALA A 19 1.32 13.47 -2.33
N ARG A 20 1.03 14.37 -3.28
CA ARG A 20 1.56 14.30 -4.65
C ARG A 20 3.08 14.34 -4.69
N GLN A 21 3.72 15.18 -3.87
CA GLN A 21 5.17 15.27 -3.83
C GLN A 21 5.84 13.95 -3.40
N SER A 22 5.13 13.03 -2.76
CA SER A 22 5.71 11.73 -2.46
C SER A 22 6.02 10.92 -3.72
N GLU A 23 5.20 11.02 -4.78
CA GLU A 23 5.47 10.43 -6.08
C GLU A 23 6.68 11.10 -6.74
N GLU A 24 6.67 12.43 -6.79
CA GLU A 24 7.73 13.23 -7.41
C GLU A 24 9.11 12.90 -6.81
N TYR A 25 9.24 12.89 -5.48
CA TYR A 25 10.50 12.53 -4.81
C TYR A 25 10.86 11.05 -4.95
N ALA A 26 9.88 10.14 -4.95
CA ALA A 26 10.17 8.73 -5.13
C ALA A 26 10.71 8.41 -6.52
N ASP A 27 10.30 9.17 -7.55
CA ASP A 27 10.78 9.03 -8.92
C ASP A 27 12.21 9.63 -9.13
N GLU A 28 12.70 10.47 -8.20
CA GLU A 28 14.07 11.00 -8.25
C GLU A 28 15.15 9.96 -7.90
N VAL A 29 14.76 8.81 -7.35
CA VAL A 29 15.69 7.74 -6.97
C VAL A 29 15.27 6.41 -7.58
N PRO A 30 16.22 5.58 -8.05
CA PRO A 30 15.88 4.32 -8.72
C PRO A 30 15.34 3.25 -7.75
N ASP A 31 15.73 3.30 -6.47
CA ASP A 31 15.39 2.34 -5.44
C ASP A 31 15.44 2.96 -4.03
N CYS A 32 15.12 2.19 -3.01
CA CYS A 32 15.20 2.62 -1.61
C CYS A 32 16.58 2.46 -0.97
N LYS A 33 17.61 2.05 -1.71
CA LYS A 33 18.98 1.79 -1.21
C LYS A 33 19.02 0.85 0.00
N GLY A 34 18.10 -0.13 0.05
CA GLY A 34 17.96 -1.07 1.15
C GLY A 34 17.26 -0.52 2.40
N VAL A 35 16.71 0.69 2.35
CA VAL A 35 15.88 1.25 3.42
C VAL A 35 14.50 0.62 3.36
N TYR A 36 13.99 0.16 4.50
CA TYR A 36 12.62 -0.28 4.70
C TYR A 36 11.98 0.51 5.84
N VAL A 37 10.75 0.95 5.63
CA VAL A 37 9.92 1.61 6.64
C VAL A 37 8.76 0.70 7.00
N VAL A 38 8.64 0.33 8.26
CA VAL A 38 7.49 -0.42 8.80
C VAL A 38 6.63 0.57 9.59
N PRO A 39 5.50 1.07 9.04
CA PRO A 39 4.74 2.15 9.66
C PRO A 39 3.75 1.61 10.70
N ALA A 40 4.25 0.89 11.71
CA ALA A 40 3.45 0.33 12.80
C ALA A 40 3.14 1.38 13.89
N PHE A 41 2.59 2.53 13.52
CA PHE A 41 2.37 3.65 14.45
C PHE A 41 1.41 3.33 15.60
N THR A 42 0.44 2.45 15.36
CA THR A 42 -0.55 1.96 16.34
C THR A 42 -0.52 0.44 16.46
N GLY A 43 0.63 -0.15 16.25
CA GLY A 43 0.79 -1.60 16.15
C GLY A 43 0.60 -2.11 14.72
N MET A 44 0.67 -3.42 14.57
CA MET A 44 0.48 -4.14 13.30
C MET A 44 -0.82 -4.96 13.36
N GLY A 45 -1.67 -4.80 12.34
CA GLY A 45 -2.86 -5.63 12.12
C GLY A 45 -2.52 -6.95 11.43
N ALA A 46 -3.48 -7.47 10.66
CA ALA A 46 -3.28 -8.69 9.88
C ALA A 46 -2.06 -8.59 8.95
N PRO A 47 -1.31 -9.69 8.78
CA PRO A 47 -1.46 -10.98 9.43
C PRO A 47 -0.72 -11.10 10.79
N TYR A 48 -0.05 -10.04 11.25
CA TYR A 48 0.88 -10.09 12.40
C TYR A 48 0.20 -9.97 13.77
N TRP A 49 -0.89 -9.20 13.87
CA TRP A 49 -1.71 -8.99 15.08
C TRP A 49 -0.88 -8.59 16.33
N ASP A 50 0.02 -7.62 16.17
CA ASP A 50 0.86 -7.11 17.25
C ASP A 50 0.55 -5.64 17.57
N SER A 51 -0.16 -5.39 18.66
CA SER A 51 -0.53 -4.05 19.10
C SER A 51 0.63 -3.26 19.73
N TYR A 52 1.72 -3.93 20.11
CA TYR A 52 2.90 -3.33 20.75
C TYR A 52 4.01 -2.98 19.75
N ALA A 53 3.94 -3.50 18.53
CA ALA A 53 4.87 -3.10 17.47
C ALA A 53 4.81 -1.58 17.23
N ARG A 54 5.95 -0.97 16.92
CA ARG A 54 6.07 0.47 16.65
C ARG A 54 6.76 0.71 15.31
N GLY A 55 6.53 1.92 14.78
CA GLY A 55 7.18 2.36 13.54
C GLY A 55 8.68 2.14 13.59
N THR A 56 9.21 1.44 12.58
CA THR A 56 10.61 1.01 12.53
C THR A 56 11.20 1.33 11.17
N ILE A 57 12.40 1.89 11.15
CA ILE A 57 13.15 2.16 9.92
C ILE A 57 14.47 1.39 10.00
N VAL A 58 14.76 0.58 8.99
CA VAL A 58 15.98 -0.24 8.94
C VAL A 58 16.71 -0.08 7.60
N GLY A 59 17.97 -0.51 7.54
CA GLY A 59 18.76 -0.51 6.30
C GLY A 59 19.38 0.84 5.96
N VAL A 60 19.33 1.83 6.85
CA VAL A 60 19.87 3.17 6.62
C VAL A 60 21.39 3.13 6.55
N THR A 61 21.96 3.74 5.50
CA THR A 61 23.39 3.95 5.34
C THR A 61 23.68 5.44 5.12
N ARG A 62 24.95 5.84 5.21
CA ARG A 62 25.38 7.24 4.97
C ARG A 62 24.96 7.78 3.59
N GLY A 63 24.75 6.91 2.61
CA GLY A 63 24.33 7.31 1.26
C GLY A 63 22.83 7.51 1.09
N CYS A 64 22.01 7.31 2.13
CA CYS A 64 20.57 7.52 2.06
C CYS A 64 20.23 9.01 2.12
N LYS A 65 19.28 9.43 1.29
CA LYS A 65 18.74 10.79 1.23
C LYS A 65 17.26 10.74 1.58
N LYS A 66 16.61 11.89 1.77
CA LYS A 66 15.18 11.96 2.10
C LYS A 66 14.28 11.25 1.07
N GLU A 67 14.66 11.30 -0.21
CA GLU A 67 13.94 10.67 -1.32
C GLU A 67 13.82 9.15 -1.12
N HIS A 68 14.89 8.50 -0.61
CA HIS A 68 14.88 7.06 -0.30
C HIS A 68 13.90 6.75 0.86
N PHE A 69 13.79 7.61 1.88
CA PHE A 69 12.82 7.44 2.97
C PHE A 69 11.39 7.63 2.49
N ILE A 70 11.15 8.64 1.65
CA ILE A 70 9.84 8.90 1.06
C ILE A 70 9.42 7.70 0.19
N ARG A 71 10.30 7.22 -0.68
CA ARG A 71 10.07 6.05 -1.51
C ARG A 71 9.83 4.79 -0.67
N ALA A 72 10.66 4.51 0.33
CA ALA A 72 10.50 3.37 1.23
C ALA A 72 9.16 3.42 1.99
N THR A 73 8.68 4.62 2.34
CA THR A 73 7.36 4.80 2.95
C THR A 73 6.23 4.48 1.97
N LEU A 74 6.33 4.90 0.71
CA LEU A 74 5.37 4.51 -0.34
C LEU A 74 5.39 3.00 -0.57
N GLU A 75 6.58 2.41 -0.75
CA GLU A 75 6.74 0.98 -0.98
C GLU A 75 6.20 0.15 0.19
N SER A 76 6.28 0.67 1.43
CA SER A 76 5.75 0.00 2.62
C SER A 76 4.24 -0.26 2.54
N ILE A 77 3.49 0.59 1.84
CA ILE A 77 2.05 0.42 1.63
C ILE A 77 1.80 -0.82 0.76
N ALA A 78 2.58 -0.98 -0.31
CA ALA A 78 2.48 -2.12 -1.20
C ALA A 78 2.89 -3.43 -0.52
N TYR A 79 3.95 -3.42 0.29
CA TYR A 79 4.36 -4.59 1.06
C TYR A 79 3.30 -5.03 2.08
N GLN A 80 2.70 -4.09 2.82
CA GLN A 80 1.63 -4.41 3.76
C GLN A 80 0.39 -4.99 3.04
N ALA A 81 0.04 -4.46 1.87
CA ALA A 81 -1.04 -5.00 1.07
C ALA A 81 -0.71 -6.42 0.58
N TYR A 82 0.54 -6.67 0.16
CA TYR A 82 0.99 -8.01 -0.23
C TYR A 82 0.84 -9.01 0.93
N ASP A 83 1.26 -8.66 2.14
CA ASP A 83 1.17 -9.56 3.30
C ASP A 83 -0.29 -9.97 3.58
N VAL A 84 -1.23 -9.02 3.48
CA VAL A 84 -2.66 -9.30 3.64
C VAL A 84 -3.18 -10.17 2.49
N ILE A 85 -2.81 -9.86 1.24
CA ILE A 85 -3.21 -10.65 0.08
C ILE A 85 -2.71 -12.09 0.21
N ALA A 86 -1.44 -12.28 0.58
CA ALA A 86 -0.85 -13.62 0.76
C ALA A 86 -1.58 -14.43 1.84
N ALA A 87 -1.90 -13.79 2.98
CA ALA A 87 -2.68 -14.44 4.03
C ALA A 87 -4.10 -14.80 3.56
N MET A 88 -4.77 -13.91 2.83
CA MET A 88 -6.09 -14.18 2.28
C MET A 88 -6.08 -15.33 1.25
N GLU A 89 -5.05 -15.41 0.41
CA GLU A 89 -4.88 -16.50 -0.55
C GLU A 89 -4.64 -17.84 0.16
N GLU A 90 -3.84 -17.83 1.24
CA GLU A 90 -3.60 -19.02 2.07
C GLU A 90 -4.88 -19.50 2.74
N ASP A 91 -5.63 -18.60 3.39
CA ASP A 91 -6.88 -18.92 4.07
C ASP A 91 -7.98 -19.40 3.11
N ALA A 92 -8.09 -18.79 1.94
CA ALA A 92 -9.14 -19.12 0.96
C ALA A 92 -8.78 -20.30 0.04
N GLY A 93 -7.50 -20.66 -0.05
CA GLY A 93 -7.01 -21.68 -1.00
C GLY A 93 -7.15 -21.27 -2.48
N VAL A 94 -7.31 -19.96 -2.75
CA VAL A 94 -7.54 -19.40 -4.09
C VAL A 94 -6.53 -18.33 -4.40
N LYS A 95 -5.93 -18.35 -5.59
CA LYS A 95 -5.01 -17.33 -6.05
C LYS A 95 -5.74 -16.14 -6.66
N MET A 96 -5.34 -14.92 -6.28
CA MET A 96 -5.85 -13.71 -6.90
C MET A 96 -5.21 -13.50 -8.27
N THR A 97 -6.01 -13.05 -9.22
CA THR A 97 -5.56 -12.76 -10.60
C THR A 97 -5.45 -11.27 -10.89
N HIS A 98 -6.14 -10.45 -10.13
CA HIS A 98 -6.12 -9.00 -10.25
C HIS A 98 -6.50 -8.33 -8.93
N LEU A 99 -6.06 -7.11 -8.74
CA LEU A 99 -6.35 -6.27 -7.58
C LEU A 99 -7.06 -5.00 -8.03
N LYS A 100 -8.26 -4.75 -7.53
CA LYS A 100 -8.94 -3.46 -7.70
C LYS A 100 -8.46 -2.51 -6.60
N VAL A 101 -8.00 -1.31 -7.01
CA VAL A 101 -7.42 -0.32 -6.10
C VAL A 101 -8.20 0.99 -6.18
N ASP A 102 -8.43 1.63 -5.03
CA ASP A 102 -9.17 2.88 -4.92
C ASP A 102 -8.66 3.76 -3.76
N GLY A 103 -9.34 4.87 -3.53
CA GLY A 103 -8.97 5.86 -2.51
C GLY A 103 -7.78 6.73 -2.91
N GLY A 104 -7.49 7.74 -2.09
CA GLY A 104 -6.50 8.78 -2.40
C GLY A 104 -5.09 8.25 -2.67
N ALA A 105 -4.66 7.18 -1.99
CA ALA A 105 -3.35 6.57 -2.22
C ALA A 105 -3.21 5.95 -3.62
N SER A 106 -4.30 5.47 -4.19
CA SER A 106 -4.29 4.88 -5.54
C SER A 106 -4.03 5.90 -6.66
N ALA A 107 -4.14 7.20 -6.37
CA ALA A 107 -3.78 8.24 -7.33
C ALA A 107 -2.29 8.26 -7.69
N ASN A 108 -1.42 7.78 -6.78
CA ASN A 108 0.01 7.70 -6.96
C ASN A 108 0.38 6.55 -7.91
N ASN A 109 0.92 6.87 -9.10
CA ASN A 109 1.21 5.86 -10.11
C ASN A 109 2.45 5.01 -9.77
N MET A 110 3.46 5.62 -9.13
CA MET A 110 4.64 4.88 -8.65
C MET A 110 4.22 3.79 -7.65
N LEU A 111 3.37 4.15 -6.67
CA LEU A 111 2.85 3.20 -5.71
C LEU A 111 2.03 2.09 -6.40
N MET A 112 1.15 2.43 -7.33
CA MET A 112 0.32 1.43 -8.03
C MET A 112 1.14 0.49 -8.90
N LYS A 113 2.18 1.00 -9.57
CA LYS A 113 3.12 0.17 -10.32
C LYS A 113 3.87 -0.78 -9.40
N PHE A 114 4.40 -0.27 -8.31
CA PHE A 114 5.10 -1.09 -7.32
C PHE A 114 4.18 -2.10 -6.63
N GLN A 115 2.90 -1.73 -6.39
CA GLN A 115 1.89 -2.64 -5.86
C GLN A 115 1.65 -3.83 -6.79
N ALA A 116 1.52 -3.58 -8.11
CA ALA A 116 1.37 -4.64 -9.10
C ALA A 116 2.62 -5.54 -9.13
N ASP A 117 3.80 -4.95 -9.11
CA ASP A 117 5.08 -5.65 -9.13
C ASP A 117 5.26 -6.56 -7.89
N ILE A 118 5.01 -6.04 -6.68
CA ILE A 118 5.17 -6.79 -5.42
C ILE A 118 4.08 -7.87 -5.26
N ALA A 119 2.85 -7.57 -5.65
CA ALA A 119 1.79 -8.57 -5.62
C ALA A 119 1.94 -9.65 -6.71
N GLY A 120 2.65 -9.33 -7.80
CA GLY A 120 2.80 -10.21 -8.95
C GLY A 120 1.51 -10.38 -9.76
N ILE A 121 0.56 -9.47 -9.57
CA ILE A 121 -0.75 -9.45 -10.24
C ILE A 121 -1.07 -8.03 -10.71
N ARG A 122 -1.89 -7.90 -11.75
CA ARG A 122 -2.28 -6.59 -12.26
C ARG A 122 -3.12 -5.82 -11.24
N ALA A 123 -2.90 -4.51 -11.13
CA ALA A 123 -3.72 -3.59 -10.36
C ALA A 123 -4.59 -2.75 -11.30
N GLU A 124 -5.89 -2.67 -11.00
CA GLU A 124 -6.90 -1.97 -11.80
C GLU A 124 -7.46 -0.80 -11.00
N ARG A 125 -7.20 0.42 -11.46
CA ARG A 125 -7.71 1.65 -10.86
C ARG A 125 -8.89 2.18 -11.66
N PRO A 126 -10.07 2.43 -11.04
CA PRO A 126 -11.21 3.03 -11.71
C PRO A 126 -10.93 4.52 -12.03
N LYS A 127 -11.74 5.09 -12.94
CA LYS A 127 -11.71 6.54 -13.21
C LYS A 127 -12.07 7.35 -11.97
N CYS A 128 -13.10 6.94 -11.24
CA CYS A 128 -13.47 7.53 -9.97
C CYS A 128 -12.81 6.75 -8.84
N ILE A 129 -11.85 7.36 -8.15
CA ILE A 129 -11.12 6.72 -7.05
C ILE A 129 -11.80 6.88 -5.69
N GLU A 130 -12.83 7.73 -5.58
CA GLU A 130 -13.63 7.95 -4.36
C GLU A 130 -14.79 6.93 -4.30
N THR A 131 -14.46 5.64 -4.31
CA THR A 131 -15.45 4.56 -4.42
C THR A 131 -16.30 4.39 -3.17
N THR A 132 -15.82 4.81 -2.00
CA THR A 132 -16.61 4.79 -0.76
C THR A 132 -17.80 5.75 -0.86
N ALA A 133 -17.56 7.00 -1.26
CA ALA A 133 -18.63 7.97 -1.47
C ALA A 133 -19.57 7.55 -2.61
N LEU A 134 -19.01 6.99 -3.69
CA LEU A 134 -19.78 6.47 -4.81
C LEU A 134 -20.66 5.29 -4.39
N GLY A 135 -20.17 4.39 -3.53
CA GLY A 135 -20.93 3.28 -2.96
C GLY A 135 -22.13 3.75 -2.14
N ALA A 136 -21.94 4.77 -1.30
CA ALA A 136 -23.02 5.38 -0.53
C ALA A 136 -24.09 6.00 -1.47
N ALA A 137 -23.66 6.71 -2.52
CA ALA A 137 -24.57 7.26 -3.53
C ALA A 137 -25.34 6.17 -4.28
N TYR A 138 -24.70 5.05 -4.62
CA TYR A 138 -25.36 3.91 -5.24
C TYR A 138 -26.43 3.29 -4.35
N LEU A 139 -26.14 3.11 -3.05
CA LEU A 139 -27.12 2.58 -2.10
C LEU A 139 -28.32 3.52 -1.93
N ALA A 140 -28.07 4.82 -1.81
CA ALA A 140 -29.11 5.83 -1.74
C ALA A 140 -29.97 5.82 -3.01
N GLY A 141 -29.36 5.80 -4.19
CA GLY A 141 -30.06 5.77 -5.47
C GLY A 141 -30.92 4.52 -5.68
N LEU A 142 -30.46 3.34 -5.21
CA LEU A 142 -31.27 2.13 -5.20
C LEU A 142 -32.50 2.28 -4.29
N ALA A 143 -32.32 2.87 -3.10
CA ALA A 143 -33.39 3.05 -2.12
C ALA A 143 -34.51 3.95 -2.65
N VAL A 144 -34.17 5.00 -3.43
CA VAL A 144 -35.16 5.94 -3.98
C VAL A 144 -35.59 5.58 -5.42
N GLY A 145 -35.14 4.44 -5.96
CA GLY A 145 -35.51 3.98 -7.28
C GLY A 145 -34.83 4.70 -8.46
N TYR A 146 -33.72 5.43 -8.22
CA TYR A 146 -32.93 6.06 -9.28
C TYR A 146 -32.24 5.01 -10.16
N TRP A 147 -31.69 3.94 -9.54
CA TRP A 147 -31.25 2.73 -10.24
C TRP A 147 -32.21 1.59 -9.92
N SER A 148 -32.56 0.82 -10.94
CA SER A 148 -33.50 -0.30 -10.82
C SER A 148 -32.85 -1.55 -10.22
N SER A 149 -31.52 -1.70 -10.33
CA SER A 149 -30.83 -2.91 -9.90
C SER A 149 -29.32 -2.68 -9.68
N LYS A 150 -28.69 -3.63 -8.96
CA LYS A 150 -27.22 -3.68 -8.81
C LYS A 150 -26.52 -3.91 -10.17
N ASP A 151 -27.17 -4.57 -11.12
CA ASP A 151 -26.58 -4.82 -12.43
C ASP A 151 -26.52 -3.54 -13.27
N GLU A 152 -27.47 -2.64 -13.10
CA GLU A 152 -27.41 -1.30 -13.70
C GLU A 152 -26.24 -0.49 -13.11
N ILE A 153 -26.02 -0.55 -11.79
CA ILE A 153 -24.89 0.10 -11.12
C ILE A 153 -23.56 -0.49 -11.61
N ARG A 154 -23.44 -1.80 -11.77
CA ARG A 154 -22.21 -2.45 -12.25
C ARG A 154 -21.76 -1.92 -13.61
N LYS A 155 -22.67 -1.48 -14.46
CA LYS A 155 -22.37 -0.87 -15.78
C LYS A 155 -21.67 0.49 -15.64
N ASN A 156 -21.82 1.16 -14.49
CA ASN A 156 -21.19 2.45 -14.23
C ASN A 156 -19.72 2.32 -13.79
N TRP A 157 -19.24 1.11 -13.52
CA TRP A 157 -17.83 0.91 -13.21
C TRP A 157 -16.99 1.10 -14.48
N ASN A 158 -16.12 2.10 -14.45
CA ASN A 158 -15.26 2.44 -15.58
C ASN A 158 -13.79 2.28 -15.16
N LEU A 159 -13.06 1.42 -15.88
CA LEU A 159 -11.63 1.29 -15.75
C LEU A 159 -10.93 2.61 -16.13
N GLY A 160 -10.09 3.12 -15.27
CA GLY A 160 -9.26 4.29 -15.50
C GLY A 160 -7.87 3.91 -16.01
N ARG A 161 -7.18 3.05 -15.26
CA ARG A 161 -5.83 2.59 -15.60
C ARG A 161 -5.55 1.19 -15.04
N THR A 162 -4.82 0.39 -15.82
CA THR A 162 -4.25 -0.90 -15.40
C THR A 162 -2.74 -0.74 -15.23
N PHE A 163 -2.21 -1.38 -14.20
CA PHE A 163 -0.78 -1.48 -13.92
C PHE A 163 -0.41 -2.96 -13.95
N GLU A 164 0.40 -3.34 -14.95
CA GLU A 164 0.87 -4.72 -15.10
C GLU A 164 2.15 -4.94 -14.29
N PRO A 165 2.33 -6.12 -13.66
CA PRO A 165 3.59 -6.47 -13.02
C PRO A 165 4.68 -6.64 -14.10
N THR A 166 5.83 -6.04 -13.87
CA THR A 166 6.99 -6.10 -14.80
C THR A 166 8.29 -6.45 -14.09
N MET A 167 8.26 -6.52 -12.76
CA MET A 167 9.42 -6.87 -11.94
C MET A 167 9.74 -8.34 -12.08
N GLU A 168 11.02 -8.66 -12.25
CA GLU A 168 11.49 -10.04 -12.27
C GLU A 168 11.28 -10.72 -10.92
N GLU A 169 10.92 -12.01 -10.94
CA GLU A 169 10.61 -12.80 -9.74
C GLU A 169 11.76 -12.81 -8.72
N THR A 170 13.00 -12.87 -9.20
CA THR A 170 14.19 -12.85 -8.34
C THR A 170 14.35 -11.55 -7.58
N GLU A 171 14.05 -10.40 -8.20
CA GLU A 171 14.09 -9.09 -7.54
C GLU A 171 12.91 -8.96 -6.58
N ARG A 172 11.72 -9.37 -6.98
CA ARG A 172 10.53 -9.42 -6.11
C ARG A 172 10.78 -10.22 -4.84
N ALA A 173 11.32 -11.42 -4.97
CA ALA A 173 11.64 -12.29 -3.84
C ALA A 173 12.69 -11.66 -2.91
N LYS A 174 13.70 -10.98 -3.47
CA LYS A 174 14.73 -10.26 -2.69
C LYS A 174 14.12 -9.12 -1.89
N LEU A 175 13.25 -8.31 -2.51
CA LEU A 175 12.57 -7.19 -1.86
C LEU A 175 11.65 -7.67 -0.74
N LEU A 176 10.83 -8.69 -0.98
CA LEU A 176 9.96 -9.31 0.03
C LEU A 176 10.76 -9.90 1.20
N LYS A 177 11.89 -10.56 0.93
CA LYS A 177 12.80 -11.03 1.99
C LYS A 177 13.31 -9.89 2.87
N GLY A 178 13.66 -8.76 2.25
CA GLY A 178 14.07 -7.54 2.95
C GLY A 178 12.93 -6.97 3.80
N TRP A 179 11.73 -6.86 3.24
CA TRP A 179 10.54 -6.44 3.95
C TRP A 179 10.23 -7.28 5.18
N HIS A 180 10.14 -8.60 5.02
CA HIS A 180 9.88 -9.49 6.16
C HIS A 180 10.97 -9.45 7.22
N ARG A 181 12.23 -9.15 6.83
CA ARG A 181 13.31 -8.89 7.80
C ARG A 181 13.05 -7.61 8.58
N ALA A 182 12.60 -6.53 7.92
CA ALA A 182 12.25 -5.27 8.58
C ALA A 182 11.07 -5.43 9.54
N VAL A 183 10.04 -6.17 9.13
CA VAL A 183 8.90 -6.53 9.99
C VAL A 183 9.35 -7.26 11.25
N ARG A 184 10.27 -8.24 11.13
CA ARG A 184 10.81 -8.93 12.31
C ARG A 184 11.52 -7.98 13.28
N CYS A 185 12.18 -6.93 12.79
CA CYS A 185 12.77 -5.91 13.67
C CYS A 185 11.69 -5.13 14.44
N ALA A 186 10.58 -4.77 13.77
CA ALA A 186 9.46 -4.10 14.43
C ALA A 186 8.77 -4.99 15.48
N LEU A 187 8.62 -6.28 15.17
CA LEU A 187 8.07 -7.27 16.13
C LEU A 187 9.03 -7.55 17.29
N ALA A 188 10.35 -7.58 17.05
CA ALA A 188 11.33 -7.77 18.12
C ALA A 188 11.31 -6.61 19.12
N TRP A 189 11.08 -5.38 18.65
CA TRP A 189 10.88 -4.21 19.52
C TRP A 189 9.76 -4.41 20.53
N SER A 190 8.66 -5.06 20.13
CA SER A 190 7.49 -5.26 20.98
C SER A 190 7.67 -6.31 22.08
N GLN A 191 8.69 -7.18 21.98
CA GLN A 191 8.88 -8.30 22.92
C GLN A 191 9.23 -7.83 24.33
N ASP A 192 9.94 -6.70 24.46
CA ASP A 192 10.32 -6.16 25.77
C ASP A 192 9.16 -5.46 26.48
N GLU A 193 8.16 -4.97 25.75
CA GLU A 193 6.98 -4.32 26.31
C GLU A 193 5.89 -5.31 26.76
N ARG A 194 6.04 -6.59 26.44
CA ARG A 194 5.13 -7.67 26.89
C ARG A 194 5.52 -8.30 28.22
N ARG A 195 6.67 -7.90 28.77
CA ARG A 195 7.17 -8.33 30.07
C ARG A 195 6.79 -7.34 31.16
#